data_40064092cdf45491fba31820309a33c8
#
_entry.id   40064092cdf45491fba31820309a33c8
#
_cell.length_a   1.000
_cell.length_b   1.000
_cell.length_c   1.000
_cell.angle_alpha   90.00
_cell.angle_beta   90.00
_cell.angle_gamma   90.00
#
_symmetry.space_group_name_H-M   'P 1'
#
loop_
_entity.id
_entity.type
_entity.pdbx_description
1 polymer ?
#
loop_
_entity_poly.entity_id
_entity_poly.type
_entity_poly.pdbx_seq_one_letter_code
_entity_poly.pdbx_strand_id
1 'polypeptide(L)'
;VPNHSRVTRRLSLQTALAAAVLLPLSHAGLSAEPAAAAEEEPAIAPRLDTMSFNLRYANTTRPNSWAVRRPVMRALLRQEAPHVIGTQEGLHRQLLDIETDLGPDYRWIGTGRAGGNRDEFMAVFYDTRRLAPVEYQHFWLSDTPDVPGSNTWGGGSIRMVTWVRFRDLRDGDRQFYVLNTHLDNASQYARERAAALIARRVAGFDPSLPLVVTGDFNVAAHRNAVYDTMLGAGLVDTWDTAAERGDLYATFHGYHPLTPGGDRIDWILTRPGTTAHRAAINTYASNGQFPSDHLPVQASLTLG
;
A
#
# COMPACT_ATOMS: atom_id res chain seq x y z
N VAL A 1 -43.78 -42.60 -20.42
CA VAL A 1 -43.52 -43.80 -21.25
C VAL A 1 -44.01 -43.51 -22.67
N PRO A 2 -43.36 -43.86 -23.76
CA PRO A 2 -42.18 -44.63 -24.07
C PRO A 2 -41.19 -43.84 -24.97
N ASN A 3 -40.05 -44.25 -25.32
CA ASN A 3 -39.34 -45.46 -25.76
C ASN A 3 -38.38 -45.16 -26.91
N HIS A 4 -37.19 -45.65 -26.75
CA HIS A 4 -36.18 -46.16 -27.72
C HIS A 4 -35.86 -45.47 -29.07
N SER A 5 -34.57 -45.24 -29.35
CA SER A 5 -33.80 -46.23 -30.17
C SER A 5 -32.31 -45.87 -30.28
N ARG A 6 -31.48 -46.90 -30.06
CA ARG A 6 -30.05 -46.94 -30.38
C ARG A 6 -29.86 -47.18 -31.88
N VAL A 7 -28.88 -46.49 -32.50
CA VAL A 7 -28.35 -46.90 -33.80
C VAL A 7 -26.82 -47.02 -33.66
N THR A 8 -26.38 -48.28 -33.73
CA THR A 8 -25.00 -48.72 -33.91
C THR A 8 -24.63 -48.65 -35.37
N ARG A 9 -23.52 -47.96 -35.74
CA ARG A 9 -22.86 -48.15 -37.05
C ARG A 9 -21.51 -48.76 -36.86
N ARG A 10 -21.32 -49.93 -37.51
CA ARG A 10 -20.07 -50.68 -37.66
C ARG A 10 -19.18 -49.98 -38.70
N LEU A 11 -17.88 -49.84 -38.40
CA LEU A 11 -16.84 -49.52 -39.37
C LEU A 11 -16.22 -50.83 -39.88
N SER A 12 -16.20 -50.97 -41.19
CA SER A 12 -15.49 -52.02 -41.89
C SER A 12 -14.03 -51.62 -42.16
N LEU A 13 -13.12 -52.52 -41.81
CA LEU A 13 -11.69 -52.46 -42.21
C LEU A 13 -11.56 -52.74 -43.70
N GLN A 14 -10.82 -51.89 -44.39
CA GLN A 14 -10.20 -52.27 -45.66
C GLN A 14 -8.66 -52.21 -45.52
N THR A 15 -8.06 -53.34 -45.69
CA THR A 15 -6.60 -53.55 -45.76
C THR A 15 -6.10 -53.24 -47.19
N ALA A 16 -5.16 -52.31 -47.31
CA ALA A 16 -4.41 -52.10 -48.55
C ALA A 16 -2.92 -52.47 -48.31
N LEU A 17 -2.43 -53.46 -49.01
CA LEU A 17 -1.02 -53.79 -49.13
C LEU A 17 -0.33 -52.77 -50.04
N ALA A 18 0.77 -52.15 -49.58
CA ALA A 18 1.70 -51.42 -50.41
C ALA A 18 3.11 -52.00 -50.25
N ALA A 19 3.71 -52.30 -51.40
CA ALA A 19 5.03 -52.92 -51.49
C ALA A 19 6.14 -51.94 -51.13
N ALA A 20 7.12 -52.38 -50.34
CA ALA A 20 8.29 -51.63 -49.98
C ALA A 20 9.38 -51.73 -51.05
N VAL A 21 9.81 -50.59 -51.60
CA VAL A 21 11.03 -50.44 -52.38
C VAL A 21 12.14 -49.94 -51.46
N LEU A 22 13.19 -50.75 -51.25
CA LEU A 22 14.37 -50.38 -50.47
C LEU A 22 15.35 -49.57 -51.35
N LEU A 23 15.56 -48.30 -51.02
CA LEU A 23 16.69 -47.50 -51.49
C LEU A 23 17.69 -47.31 -50.33
N PRO A 24 18.99 -47.30 -50.57
CA PRO A 24 20.00 -47.14 -49.52
C PRO A 24 20.04 -45.67 -49.04
N LEU A 25 19.81 -45.46 -47.76
CA LEU A 25 20.01 -44.15 -47.10
C LEU A 25 21.52 -43.96 -46.82
N SER A 26 22.11 -42.99 -47.50
CA SER A 26 23.38 -42.41 -47.11
C SER A 26 23.18 -41.58 -45.84
N HIS A 27 23.90 -41.92 -44.76
CA HIS A 27 23.90 -41.17 -43.52
C HIS A 27 24.69 -39.86 -43.69
N ALA A 28 23.98 -38.76 -43.96
CA ALA A 28 24.53 -37.43 -43.70
C ALA A 28 24.26 -37.11 -42.24
N GLY A 29 25.32 -37.11 -41.42
CA GLY A 29 25.23 -36.71 -40.02
C GLY A 29 24.89 -35.23 -39.93
N LEU A 30 23.63 -34.92 -39.60
CA LEU A 30 23.21 -33.59 -39.14
C LEU A 30 23.56 -33.52 -37.65
N SER A 31 24.68 -32.86 -37.34
CA SER A 31 24.95 -32.39 -35.98
C SER A 31 23.89 -31.34 -35.64
N ALA A 32 22.94 -31.72 -34.79
CA ALA A 32 22.05 -30.74 -34.18
C ALA A 32 22.88 -29.88 -33.21
N GLU A 33 23.16 -28.65 -33.54
CA GLU A 33 23.63 -27.68 -32.55
C GLU A 33 22.58 -27.60 -31.44
N PRO A 34 22.98 -27.60 -30.14
CA PRO A 34 22.04 -27.34 -29.07
C PRO A 34 21.49 -25.93 -29.25
N ALA A 35 20.17 -25.79 -29.39
CA ALA A 35 19.51 -24.53 -29.37
C ALA A 35 19.94 -23.81 -28.08
N ALA A 36 20.60 -22.67 -28.21
CA ALA A 36 20.90 -21.81 -27.10
C ALA A 36 19.58 -21.51 -26.36
N ALA A 37 19.51 -21.91 -25.09
CA ALA A 37 18.40 -21.53 -24.24
C ALA A 37 18.32 -19.98 -24.29
N ALA A 38 17.20 -19.46 -24.77
CA ALA A 38 16.96 -18.04 -24.68
C ALA A 38 17.03 -17.68 -23.19
N GLU A 39 17.97 -16.83 -22.80
CA GLU A 39 17.98 -16.24 -21.47
C GLU A 39 16.66 -15.47 -21.34
N GLU A 40 15.76 -15.97 -20.49
CA GLU A 40 14.56 -15.21 -20.11
C GLU A 40 15.04 -13.92 -19.47
N GLU A 41 14.75 -12.80 -20.13
CA GLU A 41 14.97 -11.48 -19.50
C GLU A 41 14.28 -11.50 -18.12
N PRO A 42 14.97 -11.06 -17.06
CA PRO A 42 14.39 -11.05 -15.72
C PRO A 42 13.10 -10.23 -15.76
N ALA A 43 11.97 -10.86 -15.44
CA ALA A 43 10.68 -10.20 -15.40
C ALA A 43 10.79 -8.99 -14.46
N ILE A 44 10.50 -7.80 -14.97
CA ILE A 44 10.52 -6.56 -14.16
C ILE A 44 9.53 -6.74 -13.02
N ALA A 45 10.01 -6.71 -11.78
CA ALA A 45 9.18 -6.85 -10.59
C ALA A 45 8.04 -5.80 -10.60
N PRO A 46 6.80 -6.22 -10.32
CA PRO A 46 5.64 -5.34 -10.45
C PRO A 46 5.70 -4.19 -9.43
N ARG A 47 5.45 -2.97 -9.89
CA ARG A 47 5.44 -1.78 -9.03
C ARG A 47 4.29 -1.82 -8.03
N LEU A 48 4.57 -1.53 -6.77
CA LEU A 48 3.60 -1.34 -5.69
C LEU A 48 3.31 0.16 -5.53
N ASP A 49 2.10 0.58 -5.89
CA ASP A 49 1.67 1.96 -5.68
C ASP A 49 1.10 2.10 -4.27
N THR A 50 1.71 3.00 -3.50
CA THR A 50 1.40 3.23 -2.10
C THR A 50 1.01 4.69 -1.87
N MET A 51 0.04 4.93 -0.99
CA MET A 51 -0.42 6.25 -0.59
C MET A 51 -0.45 6.37 0.93
N SER A 52 0.00 7.51 1.46
CA SER A 52 -0.30 7.97 2.83
C SER A 52 -1.29 9.12 2.74
N PHE A 53 -2.42 9.03 3.45
CA PHE A 53 -3.45 10.01 3.32
C PHE A 53 -4.21 10.27 4.63
N ASN A 54 -3.94 11.40 5.27
CA ASN A 54 -4.80 11.90 6.33
C ASN A 54 -6.16 12.32 5.74
N LEU A 55 -7.21 11.61 6.10
CA LEU A 55 -8.55 11.77 5.53
C LEU A 55 -9.29 13.01 6.04
N ARG A 56 -8.77 13.66 7.10
CA ARG A 56 -9.55 14.58 7.94
C ARG A 56 -10.83 13.89 8.44
N TYR A 57 -11.00 13.75 9.73
CA TYR A 57 -12.16 13.08 10.31
C TYR A 57 -13.50 13.61 9.75
N ALA A 58 -14.47 12.73 9.66
CA ALA A 58 -15.81 13.09 9.18
C ALA A 58 -16.50 14.04 10.16
N ASN A 59 -16.75 15.26 9.71
CA ASN A 59 -17.52 16.27 10.43
C ASN A 59 -18.69 16.77 9.56
N THR A 60 -19.58 17.53 10.17
CA THR A 60 -20.75 18.12 9.51
C THR A 60 -20.58 19.60 9.19
N THR A 61 -19.47 20.21 9.58
CA THR A 61 -19.20 21.65 9.45
C THR A 61 -18.91 22.03 8.00
N ARG A 62 -19.73 22.90 7.43
CA ARG A 62 -19.51 23.47 6.09
C ARG A 62 -18.40 24.53 6.13
N PRO A 63 -17.70 24.78 5.01
CA PRO A 63 -17.89 24.15 3.69
C PRO A 63 -17.29 22.74 3.57
N ASN A 64 -16.39 22.32 4.47
CA ASN A 64 -15.56 21.12 4.37
C ASN A 64 -16.13 19.91 5.13
N SER A 65 -17.47 19.78 5.20
CA SER A 65 -18.10 18.59 5.80
C SER A 65 -17.76 17.32 5.00
N TRP A 66 -17.80 16.15 5.66
CA TRP A 66 -17.57 14.88 4.98
C TRP A 66 -18.48 14.67 3.77
N ALA A 67 -19.75 15.00 3.90
CA ALA A 67 -20.70 14.89 2.80
C ALA A 67 -20.28 15.69 1.54
N VAL A 68 -19.61 16.83 1.72
CA VAL A 68 -19.08 17.66 0.62
C VAL A 68 -17.77 17.07 0.06
N ARG A 69 -16.89 16.59 0.93
CA ARG A 69 -15.57 16.08 0.56
C ARG A 69 -15.60 14.66 -0.04
N ARG A 70 -16.54 13.80 0.40
CA ARG A 70 -16.62 12.40 -0.02
C ARG A 70 -16.63 12.18 -1.54
N PRO A 71 -17.44 12.92 -2.36
CA PRO A 71 -17.40 12.76 -3.82
C PRO A 71 -16.02 13.07 -4.42
N VAL A 72 -15.31 14.06 -3.86
CA VAL A 72 -13.94 14.42 -4.29
C VAL A 72 -12.95 13.35 -3.88
N MET A 73 -13.05 12.85 -2.63
CA MET A 73 -12.26 11.72 -2.13
C MET A 73 -12.43 10.48 -3.00
N ARG A 74 -13.69 10.12 -3.32
CA ARG A 74 -14.00 9.00 -4.21
C ARG A 74 -13.36 9.15 -5.58
N ALA A 75 -13.45 10.34 -6.18
CA ALA A 75 -12.88 10.59 -7.50
C ALA A 75 -11.34 10.42 -7.48
N LEU A 76 -10.67 11.02 -6.50
CA LEU A 76 -9.24 10.88 -6.29
C LEU A 76 -8.82 9.40 -6.13
N LEU A 77 -9.41 8.71 -5.16
CA LEU A 77 -9.00 7.34 -4.83
C LEU A 77 -9.24 6.36 -5.98
N ARG A 78 -10.31 6.55 -6.76
CA ARG A 78 -10.57 5.74 -7.96
C ARG A 78 -9.63 6.05 -9.11
N GLN A 79 -9.23 7.29 -9.28
CA GLN A 79 -8.27 7.71 -10.31
C GLN A 79 -6.88 7.14 -10.03
N GLU A 80 -6.41 7.25 -8.78
CA GLU A 80 -5.08 6.82 -8.38
C GLU A 80 -5.00 5.31 -8.16
N ALA A 81 -6.09 4.70 -7.70
CA ALA A 81 -6.22 3.26 -7.42
C ALA A 81 -4.98 2.62 -6.76
N PRO A 82 -4.47 3.16 -5.63
CA PRO A 82 -3.26 2.65 -5.00
C PRO A 82 -3.46 1.22 -4.50
N HIS A 83 -2.41 0.39 -4.57
CA HIS A 83 -2.46 -0.96 -4.03
C HIS A 83 -2.53 -0.98 -2.49
N VAL A 84 -1.93 0.02 -1.83
CA VAL A 84 -1.94 0.23 -0.38
C VAL A 84 -2.24 1.69 -0.07
N ILE A 85 -3.13 1.94 0.90
CA ILE A 85 -3.40 3.29 1.44
C ILE A 85 -3.31 3.24 2.96
N GLY A 86 -2.29 3.86 3.54
CA GLY A 86 -2.27 4.16 4.98
C GLY A 86 -3.09 5.42 5.24
N THR A 87 -4.15 5.30 6.04
CA THR A 87 -5.04 6.43 6.31
C THR A 87 -4.97 6.88 7.77
N GLN A 88 -5.12 8.18 8.02
CA GLN A 88 -5.17 8.76 9.35
C GLN A 88 -6.49 9.52 9.51
N GLU A 89 -6.93 9.74 10.75
CA GLU A 89 -8.15 10.45 11.17
C GLU A 89 -9.49 9.82 10.72
N GLY A 90 -9.48 8.74 9.97
CA GLY A 90 -10.73 8.12 9.50
C GLY A 90 -11.61 7.64 10.65
N LEU A 91 -12.85 8.09 10.71
CA LEU A 91 -13.87 7.51 11.60
C LEU A 91 -14.42 6.22 11.00
N HIS A 92 -14.86 5.27 11.83
CA HIS A 92 -15.34 3.96 11.37
C HIS A 92 -16.34 4.06 10.19
N ARG A 93 -17.36 4.93 10.31
CA ARG A 93 -18.33 5.13 9.22
C ARG A 93 -17.69 5.71 7.96
N GLN A 94 -16.71 6.61 8.10
CA GLN A 94 -15.98 7.19 6.97
C GLN A 94 -15.19 6.11 6.23
N LEU A 95 -14.58 5.16 6.94
CA LEU A 95 -13.86 4.05 6.32
C LEU A 95 -14.82 3.12 5.54
N LEU A 96 -16.01 2.83 6.08
CA LEU A 96 -17.05 2.07 5.37
C LEU A 96 -17.54 2.80 4.10
N ASP A 97 -17.67 4.12 4.16
CA ASP A 97 -18.01 4.94 3.01
C ASP A 97 -16.92 4.84 1.91
N ILE A 98 -15.65 4.91 2.30
CA ILE A 98 -14.49 4.80 1.39
C ILE A 98 -14.40 3.39 0.80
N GLU A 99 -14.56 2.34 1.61
CA GLU A 99 -14.60 0.96 1.13
C GLU A 99 -15.68 0.77 0.07
N THR A 100 -16.88 1.29 0.32
CA THR A 100 -17.99 1.27 -0.64
C THR A 100 -17.64 2.05 -1.92
N ASP A 101 -16.99 3.19 -1.78
CA ASP A 101 -16.61 4.06 -2.91
C ASP A 101 -15.47 3.46 -3.76
N LEU A 102 -14.54 2.73 -3.16
CA LEU A 102 -13.47 2.01 -3.85
C LEU A 102 -13.98 0.74 -4.55
N GLY A 103 -15.00 0.10 -3.99
CA GLY A 103 -15.65 -1.08 -4.57
C GLY A 103 -15.16 -2.42 -4.00
N PRO A 104 -15.59 -3.54 -4.60
CA PRO A 104 -15.45 -4.88 -4.00
C PRO A 104 -14.01 -5.40 -3.91
N ASP A 105 -13.10 -4.79 -4.65
CA ASP A 105 -11.70 -5.22 -4.69
C ASP A 105 -10.85 -4.64 -3.56
N TYR A 106 -11.39 -3.71 -2.76
CA TYR A 106 -10.69 -3.13 -1.63
C TYR A 106 -11.24 -3.62 -0.29
N ARG A 107 -10.33 -3.77 0.66
CA ARG A 107 -10.61 -4.04 2.09
C ARG A 107 -9.69 -3.18 2.93
N TRP A 108 -9.96 -3.12 4.22
CA TRP A 108 -9.10 -2.41 5.15
C TRP A 108 -8.93 -3.17 6.47
N ILE A 109 -7.83 -2.90 7.15
CA ILE A 109 -7.47 -3.41 8.47
C ILE A 109 -7.21 -2.21 9.38
N GLY A 110 -7.81 -2.22 10.57
CA GLY A 110 -7.66 -1.15 11.55
C GLY A 110 -8.53 -1.37 12.77
N THR A 111 -8.27 -0.61 13.81
CA THR A 111 -9.13 -0.46 14.99
C THR A 111 -9.16 1.00 15.41
N GLY A 112 -10.22 1.45 16.05
CA GLY A 112 -10.31 2.81 16.57
C GLY A 112 -9.29 3.03 17.69
N ARG A 113 -8.69 4.20 17.75
CA ARG A 113 -7.64 4.52 18.74
C ARG A 113 -8.12 4.42 20.18
N ALA A 114 -9.43 4.60 20.44
CA ALA A 114 -10.05 4.35 21.75
C ALA A 114 -10.53 2.89 21.95
N GLY A 115 -10.14 1.99 21.02
CA GLY A 115 -10.50 0.57 21.03
C GLY A 115 -11.80 0.26 20.28
N GLY A 116 -11.83 -0.86 19.55
CA GLY A 116 -12.97 -1.28 18.72
C GLY A 116 -13.28 -0.27 17.61
N ASN A 117 -14.55 0.15 17.52
CA ASN A 117 -14.99 1.10 16.49
C ASN A 117 -15.04 2.56 16.97
N ARG A 118 -14.36 2.87 18.07
CA ARG A 118 -14.43 4.18 18.71
C ARG A 118 -13.27 5.07 18.31
N ASP A 119 -13.58 6.35 18.03
CA ASP A 119 -12.62 7.40 17.70
C ASP A 119 -11.98 7.17 16.30
N GLU A 120 -10.88 7.81 16.00
CA GLU A 120 -10.17 7.77 14.73
C GLU A 120 -9.37 6.47 14.54
N PHE A 121 -9.15 6.10 13.28
CA PHE A 121 -8.39 4.91 12.89
C PHE A 121 -7.13 5.31 12.14
N MET A 122 -6.08 4.52 12.34
CA MET A 122 -4.93 4.43 11.47
C MET A 122 -5.10 3.18 10.59
N ALA A 123 -6.05 3.24 9.65
CA ALA A 123 -6.39 2.07 8.85
C ALA A 123 -5.44 1.89 7.66
N VAL A 124 -5.29 0.63 7.23
CA VAL A 124 -4.56 0.25 6.02
C VAL A 124 -5.56 -0.35 5.04
N PHE A 125 -5.90 0.38 3.96
CA PHE A 125 -6.64 -0.14 2.82
C PHE A 125 -5.71 -0.86 1.87
N TYR A 126 -6.22 -1.90 1.19
CA TYR A 126 -5.46 -2.68 0.23
C TYR A 126 -6.32 -3.26 -0.89
N ASP A 127 -5.73 -3.40 -2.08
CA ASP A 127 -6.34 -4.09 -3.23
C ASP A 127 -6.20 -5.60 -3.06
N THR A 128 -7.31 -6.29 -2.86
CA THR A 128 -7.40 -7.75 -2.62
C THR A 128 -7.03 -8.58 -3.85
N ARG A 129 -7.02 -7.98 -5.05
CA ARG A 129 -6.58 -8.66 -6.28
C ARG A 129 -5.05 -8.80 -6.33
N ARG A 130 -4.35 -8.07 -5.48
CA ARG A 130 -2.91 -8.07 -5.39
C ARG A 130 -2.40 -8.51 -4.02
N LEU A 131 -3.04 -8.11 -2.95
CA LEU A 131 -2.52 -8.25 -1.60
C LEU A 131 -3.42 -9.14 -0.75
N ALA A 132 -2.79 -10.13 -0.08
CA ALA A 132 -3.43 -10.95 0.92
C ALA A 132 -2.77 -10.71 2.29
N PRO A 133 -3.53 -10.30 3.33
CA PRO A 133 -2.97 -10.13 4.67
C PRO A 133 -2.62 -11.50 5.26
N VAL A 134 -1.41 -11.58 5.84
CA VAL A 134 -0.90 -12.80 6.51
C VAL A 134 -1.00 -12.63 8.03
N GLU A 135 -0.66 -11.44 8.51
CA GLU A 135 -0.63 -11.10 9.92
C GLU A 135 -0.85 -9.60 10.09
N TYR A 136 -1.47 -9.18 11.18
CA TYR A 136 -1.59 -7.77 11.53
C TYR A 136 -1.70 -7.60 13.04
N GLN A 137 -1.29 -6.44 13.52
CA GLN A 137 -1.46 -6.03 14.91
C GLN A 137 -1.65 -4.52 15.01
N HIS A 138 -2.09 -4.11 16.22
CA HIS A 138 -2.22 -2.72 16.60
C HIS A 138 -1.43 -2.51 17.89
N PHE A 139 -0.80 -1.36 18.04
CA PHE A 139 -0.21 -0.96 19.32
C PHE A 139 -0.36 0.55 19.53
N TRP A 140 -0.46 0.94 20.80
CA TRP A 140 -0.66 2.33 21.20
C TRP A 140 0.68 3.00 21.49
N LEU A 141 0.77 4.27 21.11
CA LEU A 141 1.98 5.07 21.30
C LEU A 141 1.97 5.63 22.73
N SER A 142 2.34 4.77 23.68
CA SER A 142 2.33 5.01 25.11
C SER A 142 3.32 4.09 25.83
N ASP A 143 3.47 4.24 27.17
CA ASP A 143 4.26 3.30 27.99
C ASP A 143 3.59 1.91 28.13
N THR A 144 2.29 1.82 27.78
CA THR A 144 1.53 0.56 27.78
C THR A 144 0.98 0.28 26.37
N PRO A 145 1.85 -0.08 25.40
CA PRO A 145 1.48 -0.13 23.98
C PRO A 145 0.43 -1.19 23.65
N ASP A 146 0.27 -2.20 24.47
CA ASP A 146 -0.69 -3.28 24.25
C ASP A 146 -2.06 -3.01 24.92
N VAL A 147 -2.24 -1.82 25.54
CA VAL A 147 -3.49 -1.41 26.18
C VAL A 147 -4.27 -0.45 25.26
N PRO A 148 -5.43 -0.88 24.74
CA PRO A 148 -6.26 -0.03 23.87
C PRO A 148 -6.65 1.29 24.54
N GLY A 149 -6.44 2.39 23.84
CA GLY A 149 -6.77 3.72 24.33
C GLY A 149 -5.73 4.35 25.25
N SER A 150 -4.59 3.70 25.49
CA SER A 150 -3.55 4.26 26.37
C SER A 150 -2.91 5.52 25.78
N ASN A 151 -2.69 6.54 26.64
CA ASN A 151 -2.02 7.79 26.34
C ASN A 151 -1.29 8.28 27.61
N THR A 152 -0.01 7.98 27.73
CA THR A 152 0.77 8.19 28.97
C THR A 152 1.82 9.31 28.85
N TRP A 153 2.04 9.87 27.65
CA TRP A 153 3.12 10.82 27.39
C TRP A 153 2.64 12.29 27.33
N GLY A 154 1.41 12.58 27.79
CA GLY A 154 0.87 13.92 27.79
C GLY A 154 0.61 14.51 26.39
N GLY A 155 0.38 13.65 25.40
CA GLY A 155 -0.08 14.07 24.08
C GLY A 155 -1.51 14.58 24.08
N GLY A 156 -1.85 15.40 23.08
CA GLY A 156 -3.20 15.96 22.92
C GLY A 156 -4.24 14.92 22.52
N SER A 157 -3.82 13.77 22.00
CA SER A 157 -4.71 12.70 21.53
C SER A 157 -4.11 11.31 21.77
N ILE A 158 -4.97 10.30 21.84
CA ILE A 158 -4.56 8.90 21.78
C ILE A 158 -3.94 8.65 20.40
N ARG A 159 -2.75 8.07 20.34
CA ARG A 159 -2.04 7.75 19.10
C ARG A 159 -1.68 6.27 19.06
N MET A 160 -1.67 5.71 17.86
CA MET A 160 -1.46 4.29 17.67
C MET A 160 -0.83 3.98 16.32
N VAL A 161 -0.48 2.73 16.14
CA VAL A 161 0.02 2.13 14.91
C VAL A 161 -0.87 0.96 14.53
N THR A 162 -1.16 0.82 13.26
CA THR A 162 -1.60 -0.43 12.63
C THR A 162 -0.50 -0.92 11.72
N TRP A 163 -0.09 -2.18 11.86
CA TRP A 163 0.80 -2.80 10.88
C TRP A 163 0.20 -4.10 10.34
N VAL A 164 0.54 -4.40 9.09
CA VAL A 164 0.07 -5.58 8.37
C VAL A 164 1.26 -6.19 7.63
N ARG A 165 1.43 -7.50 7.74
CA ARG A 165 2.29 -8.27 6.85
C ARG A 165 1.42 -8.81 5.71
N PHE A 166 1.72 -8.39 4.50
CA PHE A 166 1.06 -8.82 3.29
C PHE A 166 1.88 -9.85 2.53
N ARG A 167 1.19 -10.61 1.70
CA ARG A 167 1.72 -11.38 0.60
C ARG A 167 1.27 -10.72 -0.71
N ASP A 168 2.23 -10.42 -1.59
CA ASP A 168 1.96 -9.86 -2.92
C ASP A 168 1.72 -11.01 -3.91
N LEU A 169 0.48 -11.19 -4.31
CA LEU A 169 0.02 -12.25 -5.22
C LEU A 169 0.52 -12.07 -6.66
N ARG A 170 1.07 -10.90 -6.98
CA ARG A 170 1.60 -10.56 -8.31
C ARG A 170 3.13 -10.54 -8.35
N ASP A 171 3.78 -10.77 -7.21
CA ASP A 171 5.24 -10.79 -7.09
C ASP A 171 5.69 -12.08 -6.38
N GLY A 172 5.31 -13.23 -6.93
CA GLY A 172 5.75 -14.54 -6.44
C GLY A 172 5.43 -14.82 -4.98
N ASP A 173 4.31 -14.29 -4.47
CA ASP A 173 3.92 -14.39 -3.06
C ASP A 173 4.93 -13.75 -2.08
N ARG A 174 5.75 -12.81 -2.56
CA ARG A 174 6.67 -12.02 -1.73
C ARG A 174 5.93 -11.42 -0.55
N GLN A 175 6.50 -11.57 0.64
CA GLN A 175 5.94 -10.94 1.84
C GLN A 175 6.64 -9.61 2.14
N PHE A 176 5.89 -8.69 2.71
CA PHE A 176 6.39 -7.38 3.15
C PHE A 176 5.50 -6.80 4.24
N TYR A 177 6.03 -5.85 5.00
CA TYR A 177 5.29 -5.15 6.04
C TYR A 177 4.80 -3.79 5.54
N VAL A 178 3.59 -3.43 5.97
CA VAL A 178 3.08 -2.05 5.92
C VAL A 178 2.79 -1.61 7.34
N LEU A 179 3.27 -0.45 7.73
CA LEU A 179 3.01 0.17 9.03
C LEU A 179 2.41 1.55 8.78
N ASN A 180 1.29 1.86 9.44
CA ASN A 180 0.61 3.14 9.33
C ASN A 180 0.42 3.78 10.71
N THR A 181 0.73 5.07 10.81
CA THR A 181 0.70 5.81 12.08
C THR A 181 0.18 7.24 11.92
N HIS A 182 -0.19 7.85 13.05
CA HIS A 182 -0.46 9.27 13.16
C HIS A 182 0.11 9.75 14.50
N LEU A 183 1.14 10.59 14.46
CA LEU A 183 1.81 11.08 15.65
C LEU A 183 1.05 12.27 16.28
N ASP A 184 1.41 12.62 17.49
CA ASP A 184 0.71 13.67 18.25
C ASP A 184 0.93 15.07 17.64
N ASN A 185 -0.12 15.83 17.48
CA ASN A 185 -0.07 17.18 16.88
C ASN A 185 0.38 18.27 17.88
N ALA A 186 0.28 18.02 19.19
CA ALA A 186 0.52 19.04 20.21
C ALA A 186 1.89 18.86 20.93
N SER A 187 2.28 17.61 21.25
CA SER A 187 3.42 17.32 22.11
C SER A 187 4.63 16.81 21.34
N GLN A 188 5.69 17.58 21.27
CA GLN A 188 6.97 17.13 20.69
C GLN A 188 7.55 15.95 21.48
N TYR A 189 7.46 15.98 22.81
CA TYR A 189 7.88 14.86 23.66
C TYR A 189 7.15 13.56 23.31
N ALA A 190 5.82 13.62 23.15
CA ALA A 190 5.04 12.43 22.77
C ALA A 190 5.44 11.91 21.39
N ARG A 191 5.71 12.81 20.41
CA ARG A 191 6.20 12.40 19.08
C ARG A 191 7.55 11.70 19.12
N GLU A 192 8.51 12.22 19.89
CA GLU A 192 9.84 11.61 20.02
C GLU A 192 9.77 10.24 20.71
N ARG A 193 8.95 10.11 21.75
CA ARG A 193 8.68 8.81 22.38
C ARG A 193 8.03 7.83 21.42
N ALA A 194 7.08 8.31 20.59
CA ALA A 194 6.40 7.53 19.58
C ALA A 194 7.38 7.01 18.51
N ALA A 195 8.23 7.88 17.96
CA ALA A 195 9.26 7.49 17.00
C ALA A 195 10.21 6.44 17.57
N ALA A 196 10.67 6.63 18.81
CA ALA A 196 11.53 5.66 19.50
C ALA A 196 10.82 4.31 19.73
N LEU A 197 9.51 4.30 20.04
CA LEU A 197 8.74 3.05 20.18
C LEU A 197 8.57 2.36 18.81
N ILE A 198 8.21 3.11 17.76
CA ILE A 198 8.08 2.58 16.40
C ILE A 198 9.42 1.98 15.96
N ALA A 199 10.54 2.68 16.13
CA ALA A 199 11.88 2.20 15.80
C ALA A 199 12.19 0.84 16.48
N ARG A 200 11.89 0.72 17.77
CA ARG A 200 12.07 -0.55 18.50
C ARG A 200 11.18 -1.67 17.97
N ARG A 201 9.91 -1.39 17.65
CA ARG A 201 8.99 -2.40 17.09
C ARG A 201 9.43 -2.85 15.70
N VAL A 202 9.86 -1.90 14.84
CA VAL A 202 10.40 -2.17 13.49
C VAL A 202 11.67 -3.03 13.54
N ALA A 203 12.54 -2.81 14.54
CA ALA A 203 13.73 -3.65 14.75
C ALA A 203 13.39 -5.11 15.09
N GLY A 204 12.19 -5.39 15.59
CA GLY A 204 11.69 -6.74 15.86
C GLY A 204 11.02 -7.43 14.66
N PHE A 205 10.82 -6.73 13.55
CA PHE A 205 10.30 -7.34 12.32
C PHE A 205 11.39 -8.14 11.61
N ASP A 206 10.99 -9.17 10.85
CA ASP A 206 11.92 -9.92 10.01
C ASP A 206 12.74 -8.97 9.12
N PRO A 207 14.07 -8.90 9.29
CA PRO A 207 14.90 -7.96 8.56
C PRO A 207 15.04 -8.29 7.06
N SER A 208 14.73 -9.52 6.65
CA SER A 208 14.77 -9.95 5.27
C SER A 208 13.55 -9.48 4.46
N LEU A 209 12.48 -9.02 5.14
CA LEU A 209 11.27 -8.58 4.47
C LEU A 209 11.27 -7.06 4.29
N PRO A 210 10.84 -6.57 3.11
CA PRO A 210 10.63 -5.15 2.89
C PRO A 210 9.62 -4.57 3.90
N LEU A 211 9.78 -3.29 4.18
CA LEU A 211 8.86 -2.53 5.03
C LEU A 211 8.53 -1.21 4.37
N VAL A 212 7.24 -0.88 4.34
CA VAL A 212 6.71 0.43 3.96
C VAL A 212 6.05 1.05 5.20
N VAL A 213 6.44 2.26 5.54
CA VAL A 213 5.84 3.04 6.64
C VAL A 213 5.12 4.24 6.05
N THR A 214 3.86 4.41 6.38
CA THR A 214 3.02 5.55 6.01
C THR A 214 2.60 6.29 7.26
N GLY A 215 2.41 7.59 7.19
CA GLY A 215 1.88 8.33 8.35
C GLY A 215 1.83 9.82 8.16
N ASP A 216 1.01 10.44 9.01
CA ASP A 216 1.09 11.84 9.40
C ASP A 216 1.95 11.92 10.67
N PHE A 217 3.15 12.46 10.53
CA PHE A 217 4.10 12.55 11.65
C PHE A 217 3.98 13.86 12.43
N ASN A 218 3.16 14.78 11.95
CA ASN A 218 2.93 16.10 12.58
C ASN A 218 4.21 16.92 12.82
N VAL A 219 5.26 16.64 12.06
CA VAL A 219 6.54 17.38 12.03
C VAL A 219 7.13 17.38 10.62
N ALA A 220 7.88 18.43 10.32
CA ALA A 220 8.53 18.56 9.03
C ALA A 220 9.66 17.55 8.85
N ALA A 221 9.70 16.90 7.69
CA ALA A 221 10.83 16.10 7.25
C ALA A 221 12.14 16.94 7.28
N HIS A 222 13.28 16.29 7.53
CA HIS A 222 14.64 16.88 7.59
C HIS A 222 14.91 17.90 8.70
N ARG A 223 13.91 18.27 9.51
CA ARG A 223 14.07 19.37 10.48
C ARG A 223 13.60 19.02 11.89
N ASN A 224 13.50 17.73 12.22
CA ASN A 224 12.99 17.30 13.52
C ASN A 224 13.59 15.97 13.96
N ALA A 225 13.88 15.83 15.25
CA ALA A 225 14.43 14.61 15.87
C ALA A 225 13.58 13.35 15.64
N VAL A 226 12.28 13.50 15.41
CA VAL A 226 11.39 12.40 15.02
C VAL A 226 11.81 11.82 13.67
N TYR A 227 12.06 12.69 12.68
CA TYR A 227 12.54 12.28 11.37
C TYR A 227 13.90 11.58 11.46
N ASP A 228 14.85 12.20 12.19
CA ASP A 228 16.17 11.62 12.41
C ASP A 228 16.10 10.24 13.09
N THR A 229 15.18 10.07 14.06
CA THR A 229 14.96 8.80 14.76
C THR A 229 14.44 7.72 13.80
N MET A 230 13.50 8.07 12.91
CA MET A 230 12.97 7.12 11.93
C MET A 230 14.03 6.69 10.92
N LEU A 231 14.84 7.63 10.42
CA LEU A 231 15.97 7.30 9.53
C LEU A 231 17.06 6.51 10.27
N GLY A 232 17.34 6.86 11.52
CA GLY A 232 18.28 6.13 12.38
C GLY A 232 17.85 4.69 12.69
N ALA A 233 16.56 4.37 12.54
CA ALA A 233 16.04 3.00 12.60
C ALA A 233 16.28 2.20 11.30
N GLY A 234 17.05 2.73 10.36
CA GLY A 234 17.37 2.08 9.09
C GLY A 234 16.30 2.27 8.02
N LEU A 235 15.46 3.31 8.14
CA LEU A 235 14.47 3.66 7.12
C LEU A 235 15.01 4.76 6.20
N VAL A 236 14.50 4.81 4.98
CA VAL A 236 14.81 5.86 3.99
C VAL A 236 13.52 6.52 3.52
N ASP A 237 13.57 7.82 3.29
CA ASP A 237 12.42 8.57 2.76
C ASP A 237 12.30 8.33 1.26
N THR A 238 11.13 7.88 0.83
CA THR A 238 10.85 7.65 -0.59
C THR A 238 10.89 8.93 -1.40
N TRP A 239 10.59 10.08 -0.80
CA TRP A 239 10.74 11.37 -1.45
C TRP A 239 12.19 11.66 -1.84
N ASP A 240 13.15 11.31 -0.97
CA ASP A 240 14.57 11.59 -1.20
C ASP A 240 15.22 10.61 -2.16
N THR A 241 14.74 9.36 -2.15
CA THR A 241 15.32 8.25 -2.94
C THR A 241 14.61 8.02 -4.27
N ALA A 242 13.46 8.66 -4.52
CA ALA A 242 12.72 8.48 -5.76
C ALA A 242 13.51 8.97 -6.99
N ALA A 243 13.49 8.17 -8.05
CA ALA A 243 14.06 8.54 -9.34
C ALA A 243 13.34 9.76 -9.96
N GLU A 244 12.02 9.84 -9.76
CA GLU A 244 11.19 10.96 -10.21
C GLU A 244 10.41 11.54 -9.03
N ARG A 245 10.37 12.86 -8.94
CA ARG A 245 9.58 13.58 -7.93
C ARG A 245 8.62 14.54 -8.59
N GLY A 246 7.39 14.60 -8.06
CA GLY A 246 6.45 15.67 -8.36
C GLY A 246 6.85 17.00 -7.70
N ASP A 247 6.01 17.99 -7.86
CA ASP A 247 6.20 19.29 -7.22
C ASP A 247 6.09 19.16 -5.70
N LEU A 248 6.95 19.90 -4.99
CA LEU A 248 6.95 19.98 -3.53
C LEU A 248 5.90 20.98 -3.06
N TYR A 249 5.03 20.53 -2.19
CA TYR A 249 4.06 21.35 -1.46
C TYR A 249 4.09 21.02 0.03
N ALA A 250 3.60 21.94 0.87
CA ALA A 250 3.21 21.60 2.22
C ALA A 250 2.13 20.52 2.17
N THR A 251 2.30 19.40 2.89
CA THR A 251 1.31 18.31 2.87
C THR A 251 0.07 18.62 3.69
N PHE A 252 0.16 19.53 4.69
CA PHE A 252 -0.99 20.11 5.38
C PHE A 252 -1.24 21.52 4.87
N HIS A 253 -2.44 21.77 4.35
CA HIS A 253 -2.84 23.09 3.85
C HIS A 253 -4.04 23.70 4.59
N GLY A 254 -4.75 22.95 5.44
CA GLY A 254 -5.85 23.48 6.25
C GLY A 254 -6.97 24.14 5.43
N TYR A 255 -7.18 23.75 4.18
CA TYR A 255 -8.07 24.38 3.20
C TYR A 255 -7.68 25.81 2.80
N HIS A 256 -6.44 26.21 3.06
CA HIS A 256 -5.85 27.45 2.54
C HIS A 256 -5.17 27.20 1.18
N PRO A 257 -4.76 28.24 0.45
CA PRO A 257 -3.97 28.10 -0.77
C PRO A 257 -2.75 27.23 -0.55
N LEU A 258 -2.43 26.38 -1.51
CA LEU A 258 -1.28 25.48 -1.43
C LEU A 258 0.02 26.26 -1.31
N THR A 259 0.94 25.75 -0.51
CA THR A 259 2.26 26.36 -0.27
C THR A 259 3.34 25.56 -1.02
N PRO A 260 3.79 26.05 -2.21
CA PRO A 260 4.92 25.43 -2.92
C PRO A 260 6.19 25.46 -2.07
N GLY A 261 6.96 24.37 -2.10
CA GLY A 261 8.19 24.25 -1.31
C GLY A 261 7.98 24.16 0.20
N GLY A 262 6.74 23.97 0.65
CA GLY A 262 6.42 23.91 2.07
C GLY A 262 6.74 22.57 2.73
N ASP A 263 6.42 22.46 4.02
CA ASP A 263 6.79 21.33 4.86
C ASP A 263 5.99 20.05 4.56
N ARG A 264 6.69 18.94 4.40
CA ARG A 264 6.08 17.61 4.39
C ARG A 264 5.99 17.11 5.82
N ILE A 265 4.77 16.92 6.33
CA ILE A 265 4.52 16.28 7.63
C ILE A 265 3.93 14.87 7.45
N ASP A 266 3.49 14.54 6.24
CA ASP A 266 3.07 13.20 5.83
C ASP A 266 4.21 12.57 5.02
N TRP A 267 4.62 11.33 5.40
CA TRP A 267 5.76 10.67 4.78
C TRP A 267 5.44 9.22 4.41
N ILE A 268 6.18 8.73 3.39
CA ILE A 268 6.30 7.30 3.09
C ILE A 268 7.79 6.96 3.22
N LEU A 269 8.09 6.07 4.17
CA LEU A 269 9.44 5.58 4.41
C LEU A 269 9.51 4.10 4.06
N THR A 270 10.68 3.61 3.66
CA THR A 270 10.91 2.20 3.34
C THR A 270 12.21 1.70 3.96
N ARG A 271 12.34 0.37 4.08
CA ARG A 271 13.67 -0.22 4.30
C ARG A 271 14.54 -0.07 3.05
N PRO A 272 15.88 0.03 3.19
CA PRO A 272 16.82 -0.10 2.09
C PRO A 272 16.59 -1.39 1.29
N GLY A 273 16.91 -1.35 -0.02
CA GLY A 273 16.58 -2.43 -0.95
C GLY A 273 15.29 -2.18 -1.74
N THR A 274 14.34 -1.41 -1.19
CA THR A 274 13.16 -0.96 -1.93
C THR A 274 13.55 0.18 -2.87
N THR A 275 13.22 0.05 -4.16
CA THR A 275 13.42 1.11 -5.15
C THR A 275 12.20 2.00 -5.23
N ALA A 276 12.36 3.29 -4.97
CA ALA A 276 11.33 4.29 -5.21
C ALA A 276 11.49 4.84 -6.65
N HIS A 277 10.54 4.53 -7.52
CA HIS A 277 10.55 5.02 -8.90
C HIS A 277 10.00 6.43 -8.98
N ARG A 278 8.92 6.69 -8.25
CA ARG A 278 8.27 7.99 -8.19
C ARG A 278 7.79 8.30 -6.79
N ALA A 279 7.93 9.56 -6.37
CA ALA A 279 7.26 10.12 -5.22
C ALA A 279 6.49 11.37 -5.63
N ALA A 280 5.29 11.58 -5.10
CA ALA A 280 4.45 12.72 -5.44
C ALA A 280 3.60 13.18 -4.26
N ILE A 281 3.29 14.47 -4.23
CA ILE A 281 2.26 15.08 -3.40
C ILE A 281 1.09 15.38 -4.32
N ASN A 282 -0.06 14.75 -4.08
CA ASN A 282 -1.20 14.85 -4.97
C ASN A 282 -2.06 16.05 -4.61
N THR A 283 -2.16 17.01 -5.53
CA THR A 283 -2.89 18.27 -5.36
C THR A 283 -4.31 18.24 -5.92
N TYR A 284 -4.88 17.04 -6.13
CA TYR A 284 -6.21 16.90 -6.71
C TYR A 284 -7.28 17.66 -5.93
N ALA A 285 -8.05 18.45 -6.65
CA ALA A 285 -9.24 19.12 -6.17
C ALA A 285 -10.31 19.11 -7.28
N SER A 286 -11.57 19.17 -6.91
CA SER A 286 -12.68 19.27 -7.86
C SER A 286 -13.50 20.51 -7.52
N ASN A 287 -13.64 21.43 -8.49
CA ASN A 287 -14.33 22.71 -8.32
C ASN A 287 -13.85 23.49 -7.09
N GLY A 288 -12.55 23.49 -6.83
CA GLY A 288 -11.94 24.16 -5.68
C GLY A 288 -12.10 23.44 -4.34
N GLN A 289 -12.80 22.31 -4.30
CA GLN A 289 -12.92 21.48 -3.11
C GLN A 289 -11.82 20.43 -3.06
N PHE A 290 -11.02 20.43 -2.00
CA PHE A 290 -10.07 19.35 -1.69
C PHE A 290 -10.76 18.21 -0.95
N PRO A 291 -10.29 16.97 -1.11
CA PRO A 291 -10.84 15.80 -0.40
C PRO A 291 -10.52 15.79 1.09
N SER A 292 -9.44 16.44 1.51
CA SER A 292 -8.94 16.58 2.88
C SER A 292 -8.27 17.95 3.04
N ASP A 293 -7.90 18.32 4.24
CA ASP A 293 -6.99 19.44 4.54
C ASP A 293 -5.52 19.04 4.49
N HIS A 294 -5.24 17.75 4.23
CA HIS A 294 -3.95 17.22 3.84
C HIS A 294 -3.94 16.83 2.37
N LEU A 295 -2.77 16.91 1.74
CA LEU A 295 -2.50 16.39 0.42
C LEU A 295 -1.98 14.95 0.54
N PRO A 296 -2.53 13.98 -0.23
CA PRO A 296 -1.99 12.62 -0.22
C PRO A 296 -0.54 12.58 -0.71
N VAL A 297 0.29 11.82 -0.01
CA VAL A 297 1.66 11.50 -0.45
C VAL A 297 1.63 10.11 -1.10
N GLN A 298 2.28 9.99 -2.25
CA GLN A 298 2.28 8.77 -3.07
C GLN A 298 3.70 8.33 -3.38
N ALA A 299 3.89 7.00 -3.46
CA ALA A 299 5.12 6.40 -3.95
C ALA A 299 4.83 5.19 -4.82
N SER A 300 5.55 5.07 -5.95
CA SER A 300 5.56 3.87 -6.80
C SER A 300 6.86 3.12 -6.54
N LEU A 301 6.75 1.90 -6.00
CA LEU A 301 7.84 1.16 -5.39
C LEU A 301 8.07 -0.18 -6.09
N THR A 302 9.32 -0.64 -6.19
CA THR A 302 9.66 -2.06 -6.34
C THR A 302 10.26 -2.55 -5.03
N LEU A 303 9.64 -3.57 -4.44
CA LEU A 303 10.12 -4.17 -3.20
C LEU A 303 11.39 -4.99 -3.47
N GLY A 304 12.41 -4.78 -2.66
CA GLY A 304 13.70 -5.47 -2.80
C GLY A 304 13.75 -6.84 -2.13
#